data_af9fa3793e7e65dca23af968edda8b5b
#
_entry.id   af9fa3793e7e65dca23af968edda8b5b
#
_cell.length_a   1.000
_cell.length_b   1.000
_cell.length_c   1.000
_cell.angle_alpha   90.00
_cell.angle_beta   90.00
_cell.angle_gamma   90.00
#
_symmetry.space_group_name_H-M   'P 1'
#
loop_
_entity.id
_entity.type
_entity.pdbx_description
1 polymer ?
#
loop_
_entity_poly.entity_id
_entity_poly.type
_entity_poly.pdbx_seq_one_letter_code
_entity_poly.pdbx_strand_id
1 'polypeptide(L)'
;MYQVQRPSRSAFVPIRLHRYHVRLWGDPAAKPLVLVHGWMDVAASYQFMVDALSPAFFEGRFIIAPDWRGFGQSTGPACDHYSFADYLGDLECLLDHYAGERPVDLVGHSMGGNIAMMFAGTRPARIRRLVNLEGYGMPATRPTQAPARYAKWLDEIKALHRGEMALRSYDDLPGVAARLMKTNHRLPQAKADWLAREWSEERAQPDGSTRRAILGDAAHRIINAQLFRVDEMLALYAAIQAPTLMVDASDDSLAGWWGGRFTRAEFHQRLNAVANVRREVIQDAGHMLHHDQPQALAALVEAFLS
;
A
#
# COMPACT_ATOMS: atom_id res chain seq x y z
N MET A 1 5.50 11.85 -22.35
CA MET A 1 5.94 10.98 -21.24
C MET A 1 5.90 11.80 -19.96
N TYR A 2 5.49 11.23 -18.83
CA TYR A 2 5.55 11.91 -17.53
C TYR A 2 7.00 12.22 -17.16
N GLN A 3 7.26 13.43 -16.71
CA GLN A 3 8.58 13.88 -16.27
C GLN A 3 8.59 13.96 -14.75
N VAL A 4 9.43 13.16 -14.11
CA VAL A 4 9.66 13.20 -12.67
C VAL A 4 10.29 14.54 -12.30
N GLN A 5 9.67 15.26 -11.37
CA GLN A 5 10.16 16.56 -10.87
C GLN A 5 11.16 16.36 -9.73
N ARG A 6 10.94 15.35 -8.91
CA ARG A 6 11.76 15.00 -7.75
C ARG A 6 12.22 13.55 -7.85
N PRO A 7 13.39 13.30 -8.45
CA PRO A 7 13.88 11.92 -8.61
C PRO A 7 14.17 11.29 -7.25
N SER A 8 13.73 10.03 -7.08
CA SER A 8 14.06 9.24 -5.91
C SER A 8 15.44 8.60 -6.04
N ARG A 9 16.06 8.33 -4.90
CA ARG A 9 17.19 7.40 -4.79
C ARG A 9 16.65 6.02 -4.45
N SER A 10 17.16 4.97 -5.09
CA SER A 10 16.88 3.57 -4.72
C SER A 10 17.89 3.11 -3.67
N ALA A 11 17.41 2.48 -2.61
CA ALA A 11 18.22 1.78 -1.62
C ALA A 11 17.72 0.35 -1.45
N PHE A 12 18.63 -0.55 -1.10
CA PHE A 12 18.31 -1.94 -0.76
C PHE A 12 18.83 -2.23 0.63
N VAL A 13 17.91 -2.56 1.55
CA VAL A 13 18.24 -2.74 2.96
C VAL A 13 17.80 -4.11 3.47
N PRO A 14 18.55 -4.73 4.38
CA PRO A 14 18.12 -5.97 5.00
C PRO A 14 17.04 -5.67 6.03
N ILE A 15 15.84 -6.19 5.79
CA ILE A 15 14.71 -6.13 6.72
C ILE A 15 14.28 -7.56 7.02
N ARG A 16 14.56 -8.04 8.23
CA ARG A 16 14.38 -9.44 8.62
C ARG A 16 15.14 -10.36 7.65
N LEU A 17 14.46 -11.29 6.98
CA LEU A 17 15.04 -12.21 5.99
C LEU A 17 14.94 -11.70 4.55
N HIS A 18 14.47 -10.48 4.33
CA HIS A 18 14.25 -9.89 3.02
C HIS A 18 15.27 -8.80 2.72
N ARG A 19 15.55 -8.58 1.45
CA ARG A 19 16.25 -7.42 0.93
C ARG A 19 15.20 -6.47 0.37
N TYR A 20 14.80 -5.50 1.18
CA TYR A 20 13.81 -4.50 0.82
C TYR A 20 14.39 -3.47 -0.14
N HIS A 21 13.68 -3.21 -1.23
CA HIS A 21 13.87 -2.02 -2.03
C HIS A 21 13.10 -0.87 -1.41
N VAL A 22 13.76 0.30 -1.31
CA VAL A 22 13.17 1.51 -0.71
C VAL A 22 13.48 2.70 -1.60
N ARG A 23 12.47 3.48 -1.95
CA ARG A 23 12.63 4.77 -2.60
C ARG A 23 12.78 5.86 -1.55
N LEU A 24 13.77 6.71 -1.74
CA LEU A 24 14.14 7.75 -0.79
C LEU A 24 14.18 9.11 -1.49
N TRP A 25 13.61 10.13 -0.85
CA TRP A 25 13.68 11.52 -1.28
C TRP A 25 14.09 12.40 -0.10
N GLY A 26 14.69 13.53 -0.39
CA GLY A 26 15.08 14.54 0.60
C GLY A 26 16.33 14.17 1.41
N ASP A 27 16.55 14.94 2.48
CA ASP A 27 17.70 14.81 3.36
C ASP A 27 17.43 13.79 4.47
N PRO A 28 18.28 12.78 4.68
CA PRO A 28 18.16 11.82 5.80
C PRO A 28 18.11 12.45 7.20
N ALA A 29 18.64 13.66 7.37
CA ALA A 29 18.58 14.40 8.66
C ALA A 29 17.20 15.06 8.90
N ALA A 30 16.38 15.23 7.86
CA ALA A 30 15.07 15.85 7.97
C ALA A 30 14.04 14.95 8.69
N LYS A 31 12.82 15.47 8.91
CA LYS A 31 11.75 14.72 9.56
C LYS A 31 11.31 13.51 8.73
N PRO A 32 11.27 12.30 9.29
CA PRO A 32 10.89 11.11 8.52
C PRO A 32 9.40 11.11 8.18
N LEU A 33 9.11 10.84 6.89
CA LEU A 33 7.78 10.61 6.34
C LEU A 33 7.79 9.27 5.61
N VAL A 34 7.04 8.31 6.11
CA VAL A 34 6.99 6.96 5.54
C VAL A 34 5.71 6.78 4.73
N LEU A 35 5.84 6.33 3.47
CA LEU A 35 4.75 6.14 2.54
C LEU A 35 4.66 4.65 2.19
N VAL A 36 3.56 3.99 2.53
CA VAL A 36 3.41 2.55 2.34
C VAL A 36 2.26 2.20 1.40
N HIS A 37 2.59 1.48 0.32
CA HIS A 37 1.70 1.23 -0.81
C HIS A 37 0.66 0.13 -0.55
N GLY A 38 -0.33 0.04 -1.46
CA GLY A 38 -1.41 -0.92 -1.44
C GLY A 38 -1.05 -2.30 -2.00
N TRP A 39 -2.04 -3.22 -2.00
CA TRP A 39 -1.91 -4.54 -2.59
C TRP A 39 -1.71 -4.45 -4.11
N MET A 40 -0.80 -5.26 -4.64
CA MET A 40 -0.44 -5.29 -6.07
C MET A 40 -0.01 -3.91 -6.62
N ASP A 41 0.70 -3.14 -5.77
CA ASP A 41 1.26 -1.85 -6.11
C ASP A 41 2.75 -1.81 -5.75
N VAL A 42 3.42 -0.70 -5.98
CA VAL A 42 4.84 -0.47 -5.73
C VAL A 42 5.09 0.91 -5.14
N ALA A 43 6.21 1.11 -4.47
CA ALA A 43 6.60 2.40 -3.88
C ALA A 43 6.62 3.56 -4.89
N ALA A 44 6.91 3.27 -6.17
CA ALA A 44 6.91 4.25 -7.25
C ALA A 44 5.56 4.93 -7.44
N SER A 45 4.47 4.32 -7.04
CA SER A 45 3.11 4.84 -7.11
C SER A 45 2.95 6.20 -6.40
N TYR A 46 3.76 6.46 -5.39
CA TYR A 46 3.75 7.73 -4.67
C TYR A 46 4.47 8.89 -5.39
N GLN A 47 5.17 8.63 -6.51
CA GLN A 47 5.93 9.66 -7.22
C GLN A 47 5.07 10.87 -7.59
N PHE A 48 3.83 10.65 -8.02
CA PHE A 48 2.95 11.74 -8.44
C PHE A 48 2.57 12.67 -7.28
N MET A 49 2.34 12.10 -6.09
CA MET A 49 2.07 12.87 -4.88
C MET A 49 3.35 13.59 -4.39
N VAL A 50 4.51 12.92 -4.44
CA VAL A 50 5.79 13.52 -4.02
C VAL A 50 6.16 14.70 -4.92
N ASP A 51 5.94 14.59 -6.24
CA ASP A 51 6.17 15.69 -7.18
C ASP A 51 5.21 16.88 -6.97
N ALA A 52 4.04 16.63 -6.36
CA ALA A 52 3.05 17.65 -6.07
C ALA A 52 3.22 18.34 -4.71
N LEU A 53 4.12 17.86 -3.83
CA LEU A 53 4.40 18.52 -2.56
C LEU A 53 4.95 19.93 -2.77
N SER A 54 4.68 20.87 -1.87
CA SER A 54 5.30 22.19 -1.91
C SER A 54 6.82 22.11 -1.67
N PRO A 55 7.61 23.03 -2.22
CA PRO A 55 9.07 23.03 -1.96
C PRO A 55 9.41 23.07 -0.48
N ALA A 56 8.76 23.97 0.27
CA ALA A 56 9.03 24.14 1.69
C ALA A 56 8.71 22.88 2.53
N PHE A 57 7.62 22.17 2.20
CA PHE A 57 7.29 20.92 2.88
C PHE A 57 8.28 19.81 2.50
N PHE A 58 8.59 19.68 1.21
CA PHE A 58 9.50 18.66 0.70
C PHE A 58 10.92 18.80 1.30
N GLU A 59 11.47 20.01 1.34
CA GLU A 59 12.81 20.29 1.90
C GLU A 59 12.91 19.92 3.38
N GLY A 60 11.82 20.01 4.13
CA GLY A 60 11.75 19.63 5.53
C GLY A 60 11.54 18.15 5.81
N ARG A 61 11.56 17.26 4.78
CA ARG A 61 11.18 15.85 4.91
C ARG A 61 12.24 14.90 4.34
N PHE A 62 12.42 13.81 5.08
CA PHE A 62 13.05 12.59 4.57
C PHE A 62 11.93 11.60 4.25
N ILE A 63 11.63 11.41 2.96
CA ILE A 63 10.53 10.56 2.49
C ILE A 63 11.08 9.17 2.20
N ILE A 64 10.42 8.15 2.74
CA ILE A 64 10.82 6.74 2.72
C ILE A 64 9.64 5.92 2.22
N ALA A 65 9.77 5.29 1.05
CA ALA A 65 8.71 4.44 0.49
C ALA A 65 9.28 3.06 0.15
N PRO A 66 9.01 2.03 0.97
CA PRO A 66 9.42 0.67 0.67
C PRO A 66 8.51 0.02 -0.37
N ASP A 67 9.06 -0.86 -1.18
CA ASP A 67 8.29 -1.93 -1.79
C ASP A 67 8.08 -3.02 -0.74
N TRP A 68 6.83 -3.36 -0.43
CA TRP A 68 6.53 -4.41 0.53
C TRP A 68 7.09 -5.78 0.08
N ARG A 69 7.29 -6.71 1.04
CA ARG A 69 7.66 -8.10 0.74
C ARG A 69 6.76 -8.69 -0.35
N GLY A 70 7.36 -9.33 -1.35
CA GLY A 70 6.66 -9.92 -2.48
C GLY A 70 6.11 -8.92 -3.49
N PHE A 71 6.50 -7.65 -3.41
CA PHE A 71 6.15 -6.59 -4.37
C PHE A 71 7.39 -5.81 -4.82
N GLY A 72 7.28 -5.15 -5.96
CA GLY A 72 8.31 -4.27 -6.49
C GLY A 72 9.64 -4.97 -6.66
N GLN A 73 10.71 -4.30 -6.27
CA GLN A 73 12.07 -4.82 -6.34
C GLN A 73 12.54 -5.46 -5.03
N SER A 74 11.66 -5.58 -4.01
CA SER A 74 11.98 -6.30 -2.77
C SER A 74 12.08 -7.80 -3.03
N THR A 75 13.13 -8.43 -2.51
CA THR A 75 13.40 -9.86 -2.67
C THR A 75 13.54 -10.55 -1.32
N GLY A 76 13.31 -11.84 -1.29
CA GLY A 76 13.41 -12.65 -0.07
C GLY A 76 13.30 -14.14 -0.34
N PRO A 77 13.20 -14.95 0.70
CA PRO A 77 12.93 -16.37 0.56
C PRO A 77 11.63 -16.61 -0.21
N ALA A 78 11.61 -17.66 -1.02
CA ALA A 78 10.37 -18.09 -1.65
C ALA A 78 9.34 -18.46 -0.58
N CYS A 79 8.13 -17.98 -0.75
CA CYS A 79 7.00 -18.31 0.12
C CYS A 79 5.74 -18.57 -0.70
N ASP A 80 4.84 -19.34 -0.13
CA ASP A 80 3.56 -19.69 -0.75
C ASP A 80 2.37 -19.01 -0.03
N HIS A 81 2.65 -18.17 0.96
CA HIS A 81 1.66 -17.45 1.72
C HIS A 81 2.26 -16.19 2.35
N TYR A 82 1.49 -15.11 2.41
CA TYR A 82 1.83 -13.85 3.07
C TYR A 82 0.89 -13.60 4.26
N SER A 83 1.43 -13.61 5.47
CA SER A 83 0.66 -13.25 6.67
C SER A 83 0.60 -11.74 6.82
N PHE A 84 -0.57 -11.21 7.17
CA PHE A 84 -0.72 -9.76 7.36
C PHE A 84 0.13 -9.23 8.52
N ALA A 85 0.35 -10.03 9.56
CA ALA A 85 1.21 -9.67 10.68
C ALA A 85 2.69 -9.48 10.30
N ASP A 86 3.16 -10.12 9.23
CA ASP A 86 4.53 -9.96 8.76
C ASP A 86 4.86 -8.53 8.31
N TYR A 87 3.88 -7.83 7.74
CA TYR A 87 4.06 -6.42 7.35
C TYR A 87 4.25 -5.50 8.56
N LEU A 88 3.66 -5.82 9.71
CA LEU A 88 3.88 -5.07 10.96
C LEU A 88 5.33 -5.24 11.43
N GLY A 89 5.84 -6.48 11.41
CA GLY A 89 7.23 -6.77 11.78
C GLY A 89 8.23 -6.14 10.80
N ASP A 90 7.91 -6.10 9.51
CA ASP A 90 8.76 -5.44 8.52
C ASP A 90 8.75 -3.93 8.68
N LEU A 91 7.60 -3.34 8.97
CA LEU A 91 7.49 -1.90 9.23
C LEU A 91 8.28 -1.51 10.48
N GLU A 92 8.20 -2.28 11.56
CA GLU A 92 9.01 -2.04 12.78
C GLU A 92 10.50 -1.97 12.42
N CYS A 93 11.03 -3.01 11.77
CA CYS A 93 12.44 -3.05 11.39
C CYS A 93 12.83 -1.94 10.40
N LEU A 94 11.93 -1.56 9.48
CA LEU A 94 12.14 -0.46 8.55
C LEU A 94 12.24 0.89 9.30
N LEU A 95 11.35 1.12 10.27
CA LEU A 95 11.39 2.34 11.09
C LEU A 95 12.65 2.38 11.95
N ASP A 96 13.09 1.26 12.53
CA ASP A 96 14.34 1.18 13.28
C ASP A 96 15.53 1.54 12.40
N HIS A 97 15.55 1.04 11.15
CA HIS A 97 16.64 1.31 10.22
C HIS A 97 16.75 2.79 9.83
N TYR A 98 15.61 3.44 9.50
CA TYR A 98 15.61 4.79 8.93
C TYR A 98 15.39 5.92 9.95
N ALA A 99 14.69 5.64 11.03
CA ALA A 99 14.32 6.64 12.02
C ALA A 99 14.88 6.38 13.42
N GLY A 100 15.43 5.18 13.66
CA GLY A 100 15.77 4.74 15.00
C GLY A 100 14.52 4.75 15.87
N GLU A 101 14.58 5.32 17.05
CA GLU A 101 13.43 5.44 17.97
C GLU A 101 12.56 6.69 17.71
N ARG A 102 12.93 7.55 16.76
CA ARG A 102 12.19 8.78 16.47
C ARG A 102 10.78 8.44 15.95
N PRO A 103 9.73 9.09 16.46
CA PRO A 103 8.39 8.96 15.87
C PRO A 103 8.38 9.47 14.42
N VAL A 104 7.63 8.80 13.56
CA VAL A 104 7.51 9.14 12.13
C VAL A 104 6.10 9.63 11.79
N ASP A 105 6.00 10.36 10.71
CA ASP A 105 4.73 10.53 10.00
C ASP A 105 4.54 9.32 9.07
N LEU A 106 3.36 8.70 9.14
CA LEU A 106 3.07 7.49 8.38
C LEU A 106 1.83 7.71 7.50
N VAL A 107 2.00 7.49 6.20
CA VAL A 107 0.93 7.54 5.20
C VAL A 107 0.80 6.17 4.56
N GLY A 108 -0.37 5.57 4.62
CA GLY A 108 -0.62 4.27 3.99
C GLY A 108 -1.81 4.30 3.05
N HIS A 109 -1.66 3.68 1.88
CA HIS A 109 -2.73 3.53 0.89
C HIS A 109 -3.29 2.10 0.92
N SER A 110 -4.61 1.95 0.94
CA SER A 110 -5.29 0.65 0.80
C SER A 110 -4.78 -0.39 1.81
N MET A 111 -4.15 -1.48 1.35
CA MET A 111 -3.48 -2.45 2.22
C MET A 111 -2.46 -1.77 3.14
N GLY A 112 -1.64 -0.85 2.61
CA GLY A 112 -0.70 -0.07 3.41
C GLY A 112 -1.40 0.81 4.46
N GLY A 113 -2.58 1.35 4.16
CA GLY A 113 -3.42 2.07 5.12
C GLY A 113 -3.87 1.18 6.27
N ASN A 114 -4.28 -0.06 5.96
CA ASN A 114 -4.65 -1.04 6.99
C ASN A 114 -3.45 -1.44 7.86
N ILE A 115 -2.27 -1.66 7.24
CA ILE A 115 -1.03 -1.93 7.97
C ILE A 115 -0.68 -0.75 8.88
N ALA A 116 -0.75 0.47 8.36
CA ALA A 116 -0.44 1.70 9.10
C ALA A 116 -1.35 1.89 10.32
N MET A 117 -2.67 1.65 10.18
CA MET A 117 -3.63 1.70 11.28
C MET A 117 -3.33 0.64 12.35
N MET A 118 -3.08 -0.61 11.94
CA MET A 118 -2.74 -1.68 12.88
C MET A 118 -1.42 -1.40 13.59
N PHE A 119 -0.41 -0.93 12.86
CA PHE A 119 0.88 -0.60 13.44
C PHE A 119 0.78 0.55 14.45
N ALA A 120 0.05 1.61 14.13
CA ALA A 120 -0.16 2.74 15.03
C ALA A 120 -0.87 2.34 16.33
N GLY A 121 -1.78 1.35 16.30
CA GLY A 121 -2.38 0.77 17.50
C GLY A 121 -1.45 -0.17 18.27
N THR A 122 -0.52 -0.82 17.57
CA THR A 122 0.47 -1.74 18.19
C THR A 122 1.65 -1.00 18.81
N ARG A 123 2.11 0.07 18.16
CA ARG A 123 3.27 0.89 18.54
C ARG A 123 2.94 2.39 18.54
N PRO A 124 2.01 2.85 19.41
CA PRO A 124 1.52 4.23 19.34
C PRO A 124 2.62 5.28 19.50
N ALA A 125 3.66 5.01 20.29
CA ALA A 125 4.78 5.94 20.49
C ALA A 125 5.67 6.11 19.23
N ARG A 126 5.57 5.21 18.23
CA ARG A 126 6.37 5.28 17.00
C ARG A 126 5.74 6.19 15.94
N ILE A 127 4.50 6.61 16.11
CA ILE A 127 3.75 7.38 15.11
C ILE A 127 3.43 8.77 15.65
N ARG A 128 3.95 9.80 14.97
CA ARG A 128 3.67 11.20 15.28
C ARG A 128 2.30 11.62 14.72
N ARG A 129 2.05 11.31 13.46
CA ARG A 129 0.79 11.54 12.76
C ARG A 129 0.53 10.41 11.75
N LEU A 130 -0.71 10.03 11.58
CA LEU A 130 -1.13 8.93 10.73
C LEU A 130 -2.08 9.42 9.65
N VAL A 131 -1.82 9.02 8.40
CA VAL A 131 -2.73 9.26 7.27
C VAL A 131 -3.10 7.92 6.65
N ASN A 132 -4.39 7.64 6.61
CA ASN A 132 -4.95 6.46 5.96
C ASN A 132 -5.68 6.88 4.68
N LEU A 133 -5.17 6.43 3.54
CA LEU A 133 -5.73 6.68 2.20
C LEU A 133 -6.49 5.41 1.76
N GLU A 134 -7.83 5.43 1.79
CA GLU A 134 -8.67 4.33 1.29
C GLU A 134 -8.40 2.94 1.93
N GLY A 135 -7.81 2.88 3.13
CA GLY A 135 -7.56 1.64 3.87
C GLY A 135 -8.74 1.29 4.78
N TYR A 136 -9.72 0.59 4.25
CA TYR A 136 -11.00 0.34 4.90
C TYR A 136 -11.07 -0.95 5.73
N GLY A 137 -10.05 -1.81 5.69
CA GLY A 137 -10.12 -3.15 6.28
C GLY A 137 -11.01 -4.08 5.47
N MET A 138 -11.67 -5.00 6.14
CA MET A 138 -12.42 -6.10 5.53
C MET A 138 -13.80 -6.22 6.17
N PRO A 139 -14.78 -6.85 5.48
CA PRO A 139 -16.06 -7.22 6.07
C PRO A 139 -15.89 -8.06 7.34
N ALA A 140 -16.80 -7.90 8.29
CA ALA A 140 -16.83 -8.75 9.48
C ALA A 140 -16.99 -10.23 9.09
N THR A 141 -16.31 -11.11 9.81
CA THR A 141 -16.46 -12.56 9.65
C THR A 141 -17.03 -13.20 10.93
N ARG A 142 -17.61 -14.38 10.78
CA ARG A 142 -18.17 -15.15 11.89
C ARG A 142 -17.37 -16.44 12.11
N PRO A 143 -17.21 -16.94 13.34
CA PRO A 143 -16.48 -18.17 13.62
C PRO A 143 -16.96 -19.36 12.79
N THR A 144 -18.24 -19.46 12.48
CA THR A 144 -18.83 -20.50 11.64
C THR A 144 -18.31 -20.55 10.20
N GLN A 145 -17.64 -19.48 9.73
CA GLN A 145 -17.02 -19.41 8.40
C GLN A 145 -15.61 -20.04 8.36
N ALA A 146 -15.02 -20.35 9.53
CA ALA A 146 -13.65 -20.87 9.60
C ALA A 146 -13.43 -22.17 8.79
N PRO A 147 -14.29 -23.21 8.87
CA PRO A 147 -14.06 -24.43 8.10
C PRO A 147 -13.99 -24.17 6.58
N ALA A 148 -14.93 -23.41 6.03
CA ALA A 148 -14.94 -23.07 4.60
C ALA A 148 -13.74 -22.16 4.21
N ARG A 149 -13.31 -21.27 5.11
CA ARG A 149 -12.15 -20.40 4.91
C ARG A 149 -10.87 -21.23 4.80
N TYR A 150 -10.65 -22.17 5.74
CA TYR A 150 -9.48 -23.06 5.70
C TYR A 150 -9.51 -23.99 4.49
N ALA A 151 -10.66 -24.56 4.13
CA ALA A 151 -10.79 -25.39 2.94
C ALA A 151 -10.38 -24.62 1.68
N LYS A 152 -10.89 -23.38 1.51
CA LYS A 152 -10.53 -22.52 0.39
C LYS A 152 -9.04 -22.18 0.38
N TRP A 153 -8.45 -21.86 1.52
CA TRP A 153 -7.02 -21.59 1.62
C TRP A 153 -6.17 -22.80 1.21
N LEU A 154 -6.53 -24.02 1.65
CA LEU A 154 -5.86 -25.27 1.24
C LEU A 154 -5.95 -25.49 -0.28
N ASP A 155 -7.11 -25.22 -0.88
CA ASP A 155 -7.29 -25.38 -2.33
C ASP A 155 -6.47 -24.36 -3.13
N GLU A 156 -6.42 -23.11 -2.67
CA GLU A 156 -5.64 -22.05 -3.32
C GLU A 156 -4.12 -22.29 -3.21
N ILE A 157 -3.61 -22.81 -2.08
CA ILE A 157 -2.20 -23.23 -1.97
C ILE A 157 -1.88 -24.33 -3.00
N LYS A 158 -2.73 -25.35 -3.11
CA LYS A 158 -2.54 -26.40 -4.11
C LYS A 158 -2.58 -25.85 -5.53
N ALA A 159 -3.49 -24.92 -5.82
CA ALA A 159 -3.57 -24.25 -7.12
C ALA A 159 -2.31 -23.43 -7.43
N LEU A 160 -1.76 -22.72 -6.43
CA LEU A 160 -0.49 -22.01 -6.59
C LEU A 160 0.65 -22.96 -6.95
N HIS A 161 0.81 -24.07 -6.20
CA HIS A 161 1.85 -25.06 -6.45
C HIS A 161 1.73 -25.77 -7.81
N ARG A 162 0.52 -25.83 -8.40
CA ARG A 162 0.29 -26.30 -9.77
C ARG A 162 0.49 -25.21 -10.83
N GLY A 163 0.86 -23.98 -10.45
CA GLY A 163 1.05 -22.86 -11.38
C GLY A 163 -0.24 -22.22 -11.89
N GLU A 164 -1.41 -22.60 -11.36
CA GLU A 164 -2.74 -22.13 -11.81
C GLU A 164 -3.05 -20.69 -11.38
N MET A 165 -2.25 -20.13 -10.48
CA MET A 165 -2.43 -18.79 -9.92
C MET A 165 -1.40 -17.77 -10.43
N ALA A 166 -0.64 -18.09 -11.46
CA ALA A 166 0.39 -17.20 -12.00
C ALA A 166 -0.15 -15.80 -12.32
N LEU A 167 0.66 -14.78 -12.08
CA LEU A 167 0.34 -13.42 -12.49
C LEU A 167 0.43 -13.31 -14.01
N ARG A 168 -0.44 -12.47 -14.58
CA ARG A 168 -0.45 -12.23 -16.01
C ARG A 168 0.83 -11.52 -16.44
N SER A 169 1.48 -12.02 -17.50
CA SER A 169 2.53 -11.31 -18.23
C SER A 169 1.96 -10.57 -19.44
N TYR A 170 2.72 -9.60 -19.94
CA TYR A 170 2.35 -8.75 -21.07
C TYR A 170 3.47 -8.77 -22.12
N ASP A 171 3.13 -8.51 -23.37
CA ASP A 171 4.09 -8.57 -24.45
C ASP A 171 5.08 -7.41 -24.37
N ASP A 172 4.60 -6.23 -23.91
CA ASP A 172 5.38 -4.99 -23.89
C ASP A 172 4.92 -4.02 -22.79
N LEU A 173 5.59 -2.88 -22.68
CA LEU A 173 5.21 -1.79 -21.77
C LEU A 173 3.85 -1.17 -22.07
N PRO A 174 3.46 -0.91 -23.34
CA PRO A 174 2.11 -0.46 -23.67
C PRO A 174 1.01 -1.38 -23.15
N GLY A 175 1.21 -2.69 -23.19
CA GLY A 175 0.26 -3.66 -22.62
C GLY A 175 0.12 -3.55 -21.10
N VAL A 176 1.22 -3.27 -20.39
CA VAL A 176 1.19 -2.98 -18.95
C VAL A 176 0.49 -1.66 -18.68
N ALA A 177 0.81 -0.60 -19.42
CA ALA A 177 0.18 0.71 -19.28
C ALA A 177 -1.34 0.64 -19.50
N ALA A 178 -1.77 -0.06 -20.55
CA ALA A 178 -3.18 -0.30 -20.83
C ALA A 178 -3.90 -1.06 -19.68
N ARG A 179 -3.20 -2.01 -19.03
CA ARG A 179 -3.72 -2.69 -17.84
C ARG A 179 -3.90 -1.75 -16.66
N LEU A 180 -2.94 -0.86 -16.40
CA LEU A 180 -3.02 0.14 -15.33
C LEU A 180 -4.18 1.11 -15.58
N MET A 181 -4.34 1.61 -16.79
CA MET A 181 -5.45 2.49 -17.19
C MET A 181 -6.81 1.79 -17.15
N LYS A 182 -6.88 0.50 -17.45
CA LYS A 182 -8.12 -0.29 -17.30
C LYS A 182 -8.55 -0.39 -15.83
N THR A 183 -7.60 -0.44 -14.90
CA THR A 183 -7.88 -0.53 -13.45
C THR A 183 -8.19 0.85 -12.88
N ASN A 184 -7.51 1.88 -13.37
CA ASN A 184 -7.73 3.27 -13.03
C ASN A 184 -7.94 4.10 -14.29
N HIS A 185 -9.21 4.31 -14.66
CA HIS A 185 -9.59 5.03 -15.88
C HIS A 185 -9.25 6.55 -15.86
N ARG A 186 -8.90 7.08 -14.69
CA ARG A 186 -8.42 8.47 -14.53
C ARG A 186 -6.92 8.61 -14.74
N LEU A 187 -6.17 7.51 -14.81
CA LEU A 187 -4.73 7.55 -14.98
C LEU A 187 -4.37 8.01 -16.41
N PRO A 188 -3.74 9.18 -16.61
CA PRO A 188 -3.35 9.64 -17.94
C PRO A 188 -2.28 8.72 -18.55
N GLN A 189 -2.30 8.57 -19.88
CA GLN A 189 -1.36 7.74 -20.64
C GLN A 189 0.10 8.01 -20.25
N ALA A 190 0.51 9.28 -20.14
CA ALA A 190 1.90 9.64 -19.80
C ALA A 190 2.34 9.13 -18.43
N LYS A 191 1.45 9.13 -17.43
CA LYS A 191 1.69 8.55 -16.11
C LYS A 191 1.67 7.02 -16.16
N ALA A 192 0.72 6.43 -16.92
CA ALA A 192 0.64 4.98 -17.08
C ALA A 192 1.91 4.41 -17.74
N ASP A 193 2.44 5.06 -18.77
CA ASP A 193 3.67 4.65 -19.46
C ASP A 193 4.89 4.70 -18.53
N TRP A 194 4.95 5.71 -17.66
CA TRP A 194 6.01 5.80 -16.67
C TRP A 194 5.86 4.72 -15.60
N LEU A 195 4.69 4.59 -15.02
CA LEU A 195 4.43 3.62 -13.96
C LEU A 195 4.57 2.16 -14.45
N ALA A 196 4.26 1.88 -15.71
CA ALA A 196 4.44 0.56 -16.30
C ALA A 196 5.88 0.07 -16.24
N ARG A 197 6.87 0.98 -16.37
CA ARG A 197 8.30 0.65 -16.22
C ARG A 197 8.67 0.32 -14.78
N GLU A 198 8.05 1.01 -13.83
CA GLU A 198 8.31 0.83 -12.40
C GLU A 198 7.57 -0.37 -11.80
N TRP A 199 6.49 -0.80 -12.46
CA TRP A 199 5.57 -1.85 -12.00
C TRP A 199 5.83 -3.21 -12.64
N SER A 200 6.72 -3.28 -13.63
CA SER A 200 7.04 -4.51 -14.37
C SER A 200 8.51 -4.59 -14.75
N GLU A 201 8.97 -5.80 -14.94
CA GLU A 201 10.32 -6.10 -15.45
C GLU A 201 10.27 -7.00 -16.68
N GLU A 202 11.34 -7.01 -17.47
CA GLU A 202 11.51 -7.97 -18.56
C GLU A 202 11.94 -9.32 -18.00
N ARG A 203 11.27 -10.38 -18.50
CA ARG A 203 11.65 -11.76 -18.21
C ARG A 203 11.75 -12.56 -19.50
N ALA A 204 12.87 -13.24 -19.69
CA ALA A 204 13.04 -14.20 -20.77
C ALA A 204 12.05 -15.37 -20.58
N GLN A 205 11.50 -15.84 -21.69
CA GLN A 205 10.62 -17.00 -21.74
C GLN A 205 11.38 -18.23 -22.25
N PRO A 206 10.91 -19.45 -21.99
CA PRO A 206 11.56 -20.68 -22.47
C PRO A 206 11.66 -20.76 -24.01
N ASP A 207 10.80 -20.07 -24.73
CA ASP A 207 10.79 -20.01 -26.21
C ASP A 207 11.78 -18.97 -26.78
N GLY A 208 12.57 -18.30 -25.92
CA GLY A 208 13.53 -17.25 -26.29
C GLY A 208 12.91 -15.86 -26.46
N SER A 209 11.60 -15.71 -26.34
CA SER A 209 10.93 -14.39 -26.33
C SER A 209 11.13 -13.69 -24.99
N THR A 210 10.83 -12.38 -24.94
CA THR A 210 10.84 -11.59 -23.72
C THR A 210 9.43 -11.08 -23.44
N ARG A 211 8.97 -11.15 -22.19
CA ARG A 211 7.70 -10.60 -21.77
C ARG A 211 7.86 -9.70 -20.54
N ARG A 212 6.90 -8.83 -20.34
CA ARG A 212 6.79 -8.01 -19.13
C ARG A 212 6.06 -8.79 -18.04
N ALA A 213 6.74 -9.07 -16.94
CA ALA A 213 6.17 -9.64 -15.73
C ALA A 213 5.87 -8.52 -14.72
N ILE A 214 4.74 -8.63 -14.04
CA ILE A 214 4.38 -7.74 -12.95
C ILE A 214 5.32 -7.99 -11.77
N LEU A 215 5.80 -6.91 -11.13
CA LEU A 215 6.62 -6.96 -9.92
C LEU A 215 5.74 -7.27 -8.69
N GLY A 216 5.31 -8.50 -8.60
CA GLY A 216 4.47 -9.03 -7.53
C GLY A 216 4.57 -10.54 -7.45
N ASP A 217 4.20 -11.11 -6.33
CA ASP A 217 4.16 -12.56 -6.11
C ASP A 217 2.71 -13.07 -6.23
N ALA A 218 2.52 -14.17 -6.94
CA ALA A 218 1.23 -14.84 -7.08
C ALA A 218 0.64 -15.31 -5.73
N ALA A 219 1.48 -15.62 -4.76
CA ALA A 219 1.08 -16.02 -3.41
C ALA A 219 0.27 -14.94 -2.67
N HIS A 220 0.35 -13.66 -3.08
CA HIS A 220 -0.52 -12.59 -2.58
C HIS A 220 -1.99 -12.75 -2.96
N ARG A 221 -2.31 -13.63 -3.90
CA ARG A 221 -3.68 -13.91 -4.32
C ARG A 221 -4.36 -14.96 -3.44
N ILE A 222 -3.58 -15.67 -2.63
CA ILE A 222 -4.11 -16.68 -1.69
C ILE A 222 -4.86 -15.95 -0.57
N ILE A 223 -6.04 -16.44 -0.28
CA ILE A 223 -6.87 -15.91 0.80
C ILE A 223 -6.16 -16.09 2.15
N ASN A 224 -6.24 -15.11 3.04
CA ASN A 224 -5.74 -15.32 4.39
C ASN A 224 -6.54 -16.47 5.08
N ALA A 225 -5.83 -17.44 5.62
CA ALA A 225 -6.41 -18.58 6.32
C ALA A 225 -7.25 -18.15 7.54
N GLN A 226 -6.80 -17.10 8.23
CA GLN A 226 -7.47 -16.59 9.41
C GLN A 226 -8.67 -15.71 9.06
N LEU A 227 -9.69 -15.77 9.88
CA LEU A 227 -10.84 -14.88 9.80
C LEU A 227 -10.44 -13.45 10.16
N PHE A 228 -11.09 -12.49 9.53
CA PHE A 228 -10.92 -11.08 9.89
C PHE A 228 -11.75 -10.77 11.14
N ARG A 229 -11.07 -10.43 12.21
CA ARG A 229 -11.66 -10.18 13.53
C ARG A 229 -11.85 -8.68 13.75
N VAL A 230 -13.09 -8.22 13.67
CA VAL A 230 -13.42 -6.80 13.86
C VAL A 230 -13.16 -6.33 15.28
N ASP A 231 -13.43 -7.17 16.27
CA ASP A 231 -13.16 -6.92 17.70
C ASP A 231 -11.67 -6.64 17.96
N GLU A 232 -10.77 -7.42 17.35
CA GLU A 232 -9.32 -7.18 17.42
C GLU A 232 -8.95 -5.84 16.75
N MET A 233 -9.53 -5.54 15.58
CA MET A 233 -9.28 -4.28 14.88
C MET A 233 -9.77 -3.07 15.69
N LEU A 234 -10.93 -3.16 16.34
CA LEU A 234 -11.45 -2.09 17.19
C LEU A 234 -10.55 -1.84 18.41
N ALA A 235 -10.00 -2.91 19.00
CA ALA A 235 -9.03 -2.78 20.09
C ALA A 235 -7.73 -2.07 19.63
N LEU A 236 -7.23 -2.42 18.44
CA LEU A 236 -6.08 -1.72 17.84
C LEU A 236 -6.40 -0.25 17.54
N TYR A 237 -7.56 0.05 16.97
CA TYR A 237 -7.98 1.42 16.66
C TYR A 237 -8.11 2.27 17.94
N ALA A 238 -8.67 1.71 19.01
CA ALA A 238 -8.76 2.38 20.30
C ALA A 238 -7.40 2.69 20.95
N ALA A 239 -6.36 1.92 20.60
CA ALA A 239 -5.01 2.13 21.09
C ALA A 239 -4.21 3.18 20.30
N ILE A 240 -4.71 3.67 19.15
CA ILE A 240 -4.05 4.72 18.36
C ILE A 240 -4.05 6.03 19.13
N GLN A 241 -2.87 6.57 19.39
CA GLN A 241 -2.67 7.86 20.08
C GLN A 241 -2.41 9.01 19.10
N ALA A 242 -1.84 8.69 17.93
CA ALA A 242 -1.49 9.68 16.92
C ALA A 242 -2.73 10.37 16.36
N PRO A 243 -2.70 11.71 16.16
CA PRO A 243 -3.70 12.35 15.29
C PRO A 243 -3.77 11.63 13.95
N THR A 244 -4.97 11.27 13.53
CA THR A 244 -5.22 10.43 12.37
C THR A 244 -6.07 11.17 11.34
N LEU A 245 -5.65 11.14 10.08
CA LEU A 245 -6.41 11.62 8.93
C LEU A 245 -6.86 10.41 8.10
N MET A 246 -8.16 10.22 7.99
CA MET A 246 -8.76 9.30 7.02
C MET A 246 -9.14 10.07 5.76
N VAL A 247 -8.67 9.61 4.61
CA VAL A 247 -8.97 10.22 3.31
C VAL A 247 -9.74 9.24 2.44
N ASP A 248 -10.97 9.59 2.15
CA ASP A 248 -11.81 8.86 1.19
C ASP A 248 -11.68 9.48 -0.21
N ALA A 249 -11.86 8.67 -1.24
CA ALA A 249 -12.11 9.15 -2.58
C ALA A 249 -13.60 9.47 -2.78
N SER A 250 -13.94 10.35 -3.75
CA SER A 250 -15.34 10.63 -4.09
C SER A 250 -16.09 9.39 -4.60
N ASP A 251 -15.39 8.52 -5.35
CA ASP A 251 -15.96 7.24 -5.77
C ASP A 251 -16.03 6.26 -4.59
N ASP A 252 -17.08 5.46 -4.52
CA ASP A 252 -17.22 4.43 -3.50
C ASP A 252 -16.59 3.11 -3.94
N SER A 253 -15.31 2.94 -3.64
CA SER A 253 -14.55 1.72 -3.95
C SER A 253 -15.13 0.48 -3.25
N LEU A 254 -15.64 0.64 -2.02
CA LEU A 254 -16.22 -0.48 -1.26
C LEU A 254 -17.50 -1.02 -1.90
N ALA A 255 -18.34 -0.15 -2.46
CA ALA A 255 -19.55 -0.56 -3.16
C ALA A 255 -19.20 -1.49 -4.34
N GLY A 256 -18.14 -1.15 -5.09
CA GLY A 256 -17.65 -1.98 -6.19
C GLY A 256 -17.08 -3.33 -5.75
N TRP A 257 -16.36 -3.38 -4.64
CA TRP A 257 -15.68 -4.62 -4.18
C TRP A 257 -16.60 -5.56 -3.40
N TRP A 258 -17.51 -5.02 -2.62
CA TRP A 258 -18.26 -5.81 -1.64
C TRP A 258 -19.75 -5.91 -1.93
N GLY A 259 -20.27 -5.19 -2.93
CA GLY A 259 -21.69 -5.27 -3.31
C GLY A 259 -22.65 -5.05 -2.13
N GLY A 260 -22.35 -4.08 -1.28
CA GLY A 260 -23.15 -3.75 -0.09
C GLY A 260 -22.92 -4.63 1.15
N ARG A 261 -22.11 -5.69 1.07
CA ARG A 261 -21.77 -6.54 2.23
C ARG A 261 -20.87 -5.86 3.25
N PHE A 262 -20.18 -4.82 2.84
CA PHE A 262 -19.37 -3.93 3.67
C PHE A 262 -19.40 -2.54 3.03
N THR A 263 -19.70 -1.52 3.81
CA THR A 263 -19.94 -0.15 3.33
C THR A 263 -18.97 0.83 3.95
N ARG A 264 -18.79 1.98 3.30
CA ARG A 264 -18.03 3.11 3.85
C ARG A 264 -18.63 3.58 5.17
N ALA A 265 -19.94 3.60 5.30
CA ALA A 265 -20.62 3.96 6.55
C ALA A 265 -20.27 3.00 7.69
N GLU A 266 -20.26 1.69 7.43
CA GLU A 266 -19.81 0.69 8.43
C GLU A 266 -18.36 0.89 8.83
N PHE A 267 -17.45 1.15 7.85
CA PHE A 267 -16.07 1.45 8.18
C PHE A 267 -15.95 2.73 9.04
N HIS A 268 -16.67 3.77 8.69
CA HIS A 268 -16.66 5.00 9.49
C HIS A 268 -17.17 4.79 10.92
N GLN A 269 -18.11 3.87 11.14
CA GLN A 269 -18.52 3.48 12.49
C GLN A 269 -17.38 2.81 13.25
N ARG A 270 -16.63 1.91 12.60
CA ARG A 270 -15.43 1.28 13.20
C ARG A 270 -14.34 2.31 13.50
N LEU A 271 -14.16 3.29 12.62
CA LEU A 271 -13.18 4.37 12.77
C LEU A 271 -13.45 5.27 13.98
N ASN A 272 -14.68 5.32 14.50
CA ASN A 272 -15.01 6.04 15.73
C ASN A 272 -14.29 5.48 16.98
N ALA A 273 -13.68 4.31 16.89
CA ALA A 273 -12.79 3.79 17.94
C ALA A 273 -11.47 4.55 18.04
N VAL A 274 -11.06 5.27 17.00
CA VAL A 274 -9.86 6.14 17.02
C VAL A 274 -10.19 7.45 17.70
N ALA A 275 -9.50 7.76 18.81
CA ALA A 275 -9.84 8.91 19.65
C ALA A 275 -9.71 10.27 18.95
N ASN A 276 -8.72 10.42 18.06
CA ASN A 276 -8.44 11.68 17.36
C ASN A 276 -8.35 11.42 15.84
N VAL A 277 -9.52 11.40 15.19
CA VAL A 277 -9.61 11.17 13.75
C VAL A 277 -10.35 12.31 13.05
N ARG A 278 -9.74 12.83 11.98
CA ARG A 278 -10.33 13.73 11.00
C ARG A 278 -10.60 12.95 9.72
N ARG A 279 -11.72 13.23 9.05
CA ARG A 279 -12.08 12.60 7.76
C ARG A 279 -12.18 13.68 6.69
N GLU A 280 -11.61 13.37 5.53
CA GLU A 280 -11.65 14.24 4.35
C GLU A 280 -11.97 13.43 3.10
N VAL A 281 -12.44 14.09 2.07
CA VAL A 281 -12.77 13.47 0.78
C VAL A 281 -12.03 14.19 -0.34
N ILE A 282 -11.31 13.43 -1.15
CA ILE A 282 -10.73 13.93 -2.41
C ILE A 282 -11.77 13.77 -3.52
N GLN A 283 -12.16 14.90 -4.11
CA GLN A 283 -13.11 14.91 -5.23
C GLN A 283 -12.46 14.44 -6.53
N ASP A 284 -13.26 13.95 -7.47
CA ASP A 284 -12.83 13.42 -8.78
C ASP A 284 -11.75 12.35 -8.67
N ALA A 285 -11.82 11.51 -7.63
CA ALA A 285 -10.88 10.45 -7.35
C ALA A 285 -11.58 9.12 -7.11
N GLY A 286 -10.94 8.05 -7.52
CA GLY A 286 -11.23 6.68 -7.15
C GLY A 286 -10.22 6.14 -6.16
N HIS A 287 -10.14 4.80 -6.04
CA HIS A 287 -9.26 4.13 -5.09
C HIS A 287 -7.78 4.58 -5.17
N MET A 288 -7.32 4.94 -6.37
CA MET A 288 -5.94 5.40 -6.59
C MET A 288 -5.84 6.94 -6.49
N LEU A 289 -6.40 7.54 -5.44
CA LEU A 289 -6.51 8.99 -5.26
C LEU A 289 -5.17 9.73 -5.37
N HIS A 290 -4.05 9.10 -5.01
CA HIS A 290 -2.70 9.64 -5.16
C HIS A 290 -2.19 9.66 -6.63
N HIS A 291 -2.85 8.94 -7.54
CA HIS A 291 -2.66 9.04 -8.98
C HIS A 291 -3.60 10.06 -9.61
N ASP A 292 -4.86 10.06 -9.14
CA ASP A 292 -5.96 10.81 -9.75
C ASP A 292 -5.84 12.30 -9.43
N GLN A 293 -5.64 12.63 -8.16
CA GLN A 293 -5.60 14.00 -7.64
C GLN A 293 -4.37 14.25 -6.76
N PRO A 294 -3.14 14.06 -7.30
CA PRO A 294 -1.92 14.17 -6.50
C PRO A 294 -1.73 15.56 -5.87
N GLN A 295 -2.15 16.63 -6.53
CA GLN A 295 -2.02 18.00 -6.02
C GLN A 295 -2.94 18.25 -4.82
N ALA A 296 -4.21 17.86 -4.94
CA ALA A 296 -5.18 18.02 -3.86
C ALA A 296 -4.80 17.15 -2.65
N LEU A 297 -4.34 15.92 -2.91
CA LEU A 297 -3.88 15.03 -1.87
C LEU A 297 -2.61 15.55 -1.19
N ALA A 298 -1.62 16.02 -1.95
CA ALA A 298 -0.39 16.59 -1.40
C ALA A 298 -0.69 17.77 -0.47
N ALA A 299 -1.52 18.72 -0.92
CA ALA A 299 -1.92 19.89 -0.12
C ALA A 299 -2.63 19.47 1.20
N LEU A 300 -3.52 18.48 1.13
CA LEU A 300 -4.23 17.96 2.31
C LEU A 300 -3.26 17.29 3.29
N VAL A 301 -2.35 16.45 2.78
CA VAL A 301 -1.34 15.74 3.59
C VAL A 301 -0.38 16.74 4.23
N GLU A 302 0.10 17.74 3.49
CA GLU A 302 0.96 18.81 4.02
C GLU A 302 0.29 19.57 5.16
N ALA A 303 -0.95 20.04 4.94
CA ALA A 303 -1.71 20.78 5.95
C ALA A 303 -1.93 19.97 7.24
N PHE A 304 -2.05 18.64 7.11
CA PHE A 304 -2.24 17.77 8.27
C PHE A 304 -0.91 17.44 8.97
N LEU A 305 0.19 17.28 8.23
CA LEU A 305 1.50 16.87 8.76
C LEU A 305 2.40 18.03 9.23
N SER A 306 2.01 19.25 8.98
CA SER A 306 2.74 20.47 9.40
C SER A 306 2.79 20.71 10.91
#